data_3b3430eb2334079e137cfb730ed01bd3
#
_entry.id   3b3430eb2334079e137cfb730ed01bd3
#
_cell.length_a   1.000
_cell.length_b   1.000
_cell.length_c   1.000
_cell.angle_alpha   90.00
_cell.angle_beta   90.00
_cell.angle_gamma   90.00
#
_symmetry.space_group_name_H-M   'P 1'
#
loop_
_entity.id
_entity.type
_entity.pdbx_description
1 polymer ?
#
loop_
_entity_poly.entity_id
_entity_poly.type
_entity_poly.pdbx_seq_one_letter_code
_entity_poly.pdbx_strand_id
1 'polypeptide(L)'
;MNTKLPLDLFNQAKRSASQDQPALFSWVTELDELVSPVKLFKKAGTAFKGERFFWQNPEMTLTMTGFGVTKQFLAEKKKDAFLGLQEKIEKRLRTSVTNATVDATGPIYFGGFAFDPERDTEKEWQSFKDGLFYLPLFMLTNKDGKSYLTVNLSIYSDDTESKLEAVFNQWQKIIHQEVNEAEMALLTDFKEIGKDHFLETASEIIDMINHSEDVKKVVLARRMGLRFQRQVDSAIILENMLATQENSYFFLIEKGTGVFFGATPERLLAVNGDEIHSSCVAGSTERDATEEADEALGNALLKDAKNLREHSYVVQMMEETLKPFTTGLSLSSQPVLLKNRDIQHLYMNITAKKKPDVSMLEMVKALHPTPALGGLPQKMGLAIIRMKEEMDRGFYGAPIGWVDLKGSGEFAVAIRSGLIVDSQGLIYAGCGIVGDSVPKEELQETAVKFQPMLRVLGGIKK
;
A
#
# COMPACT_ATOMS: atom_id res chain seq x y z
N MET A 1 -6.74 4.06 31.89
CA MET A 1 -5.32 3.68 31.75
C MET A 1 -4.45 4.65 32.53
N ASN A 2 -3.91 4.21 33.66
CA ASN A 2 -2.94 4.98 34.43
C ASN A 2 -1.54 4.56 33.96
N THR A 3 -1.17 4.92 32.73
CA THR A 3 0.14 4.58 32.13
C THR A 3 1.21 5.43 32.81
N LYS A 4 2.04 4.78 33.60
CA LYS A 4 3.21 5.44 34.21
C LYS A 4 4.10 5.97 33.07
N LEU A 5 4.51 7.26 33.17
CA LEU A 5 5.41 7.85 32.17
C LEU A 5 6.73 7.06 32.09
N PRO A 6 7.22 6.74 30.88
CA PRO A 6 8.46 5.97 30.68
C PRO A 6 9.71 6.86 30.83
N LEU A 7 9.91 7.40 32.04
CA LEU A 7 10.97 8.39 32.32
C LEU A 7 12.38 7.82 32.13
N ASP A 8 12.60 6.52 32.44
CA ASP A 8 13.91 5.90 32.22
C ASP A 8 14.32 5.90 30.75
N LEU A 9 13.38 5.50 29.86
CA LEU A 9 13.57 5.49 28.41
C LEU A 9 13.74 6.92 27.88
N PHE A 10 12.94 7.88 28.38
CA PHE A 10 13.05 9.29 28.04
C PHE A 10 14.43 9.86 28.40
N ASN A 11 14.93 9.60 29.63
CA ASN A 11 16.23 10.02 30.08
C ASN A 11 17.37 9.36 29.29
N GLN A 12 17.20 8.11 28.84
CA GLN A 12 18.13 7.46 27.94
C GLN A 12 18.18 8.15 26.57
N ALA A 13 17.03 8.51 26.02
CA ALA A 13 16.95 9.25 24.75
C ALA A 13 17.62 10.63 24.86
N LYS A 14 17.43 11.35 25.97
CA LYS A 14 18.12 12.63 26.23
C LYS A 14 19.64 12.48 26.25
N ARG A 15 20.17 11.42 26.88
CA ARG A 15 21.62 11.15 26.91
C ARG A 15 22.19 10.83 25.53
N SER A 16 21.38 10.27 24.63
CA SER A 16 21.76 9.92 23.25
C SER A 16 21.57 11.08 22.27
N ALA A 17 20.99 12.20 22.71
CA ALA A 17 20.69 13.38 21.90
C ALA A 17 21.70 14.51 22.16
N SER A 18 21.77 15.47 21.22
CA SER A 18 22.39 16.78 21.43
C SER A 18 21.34 17.90 21.23
N GLN A 19 21.78 19.17 21.36
CA GLN A 19 20.90 20.32 21.08
C GLN A 19 20.48 20.39 19.59
N ASP A 20 21.35 19.93 18.68
CA ASP A 20 21.13 20.02 17.22
C ASP A 20 20.67 18.69 16.61
N GLN A 21 20.89 17.57 17.29
CA GLN A 21 20.57 16.22 16.80
C GLN A 21 19.72 15.45 17.80
N PRO A 22 18.40 15.37 17.56
CA PRO A 22 17.50 14.65 18.46
C PRO A 22 17.67 13.14 18.31
N ALA A 23 17.57 12.43 19.43
CA ALA A 23 17.35 11.00 19.45
C ALA A 23 15.89 10.67 19.12
N LEU A 24 15.67 9.52 18.50
CA LEU A 24 14.33 8.98 18.35
C LEU A 24 13.98 8.17 19.61
N PHE A 25 13.04 8.70 20.38
CA PHE A 25 12.39 7.96 21.45
C PHE A 25 11.21 7.19 20.87
N SER A 26 11.12 5.89 21.14
CA SER A 26 9.99 5.06 20.75
C SER A 26 9.60 4.14 21.90
N TRP A 27 8.47 4.40 22.50
CA TRP A 27 7.95 3.65 23.62
C TRP A 27 6.75 2.82 23.21
N VAL A 28 6.76 1.54 23.60
CA VAL A 28 5.70 0.57 23.33
C VAL A 28 5.12 0.05 24.64
N THR A 29 3.81 -0.04 24.70
CA THR A 29 3.09 -0.69 25.80
C THR A 29 1.92 -1.53 25.29
N GLU A 30 1.73 -2.71 25.86
CA GLU A 30 0.49 -3.49 25.67
C GLU A 30 -0.66 -2.77 26.41
N LEU A 31 -1.82 -2.73 25.80
CA LEU A 31 -3.03 -2.14 26.37
C LEU A 31 -3.85 -3.21 27.09
N ASP A 32 -4.52 -2.84 28.18
CA ASP A 32 -5.31 -3.77 29.01
C ASP A 32 -6.51 -4.37 28.25
N GLU A 33 -6.99 -3.68 27.21
CA GLU A 33 -8.14 -4.06 26.40
C GLU A 33 -7.84 -3.98 24.92
N LEU A 34 -8.56 -4.79 24.13
CA LEU A 34 -8.49 -4.74 22.68
C LEU A 34 -9.15 -3.45 22.18
N VAL A 35 -8.36 -2.56 21.60
CA VAL A 35 -8.80 -1.28 21.06
C VAL A 35 -9.08 -1.42 19.57
N SER A 36 -10.21 -0.92 19.10
CA SER A 36 -10.54 -0.92 17.67
C SER A 36 -9.69 0.10 16.91
N PRO A 37 -8.85 -0.32 15.94
CA PRO A 37 -8.04 0.59 15.14
C PRO A 37 -8.91 1.55 14.30
N VAL A 38 -10.06 1.09 13.80
CA VAL A 38 -11.01 1.91 13.02
C VAL A 38 -11.61 3.02 13.88
N LYS A 39 -12.08 2.68 15.10
CA LYS A 39 -12.61 3.68 16.03
C LYS A 39 -11.53 4.69 16.43
N LEU A 40 -10.31 4.23 16.63
CA LEU A 40 -9.19 5.11 16.96
C LEU A 40 -8.81 6.01 15.78
N PHE A 41 -8.79 5.49 14.55
CA PHE A 41 -8.60 6.28 13.34
C PHE A 41 -9.62 7.42 13.23
N LYS A 42 -10.91 7.13 13.52
CA LYS A 42 -11.97 8.16 13.57
C LYS A 42 -11.69 9.21 14.64
N LYS A 43 -11.43 8.78 15.87
CA LYS A 43 -11.14 9.68 17.00
C LYS A 43 -9.97 10.61 16.72
N ALA A 44 -8.90 10.10 16.12
CA ALA A 44 -7.74 10.88 15.73
C ALA A 44 -8.04 11.95 14.66
N GLY A 45 -9.14 11.82 13.92
CA GLY A 45 -9.53 12.75 12.85
C GLY A 45 -9.74 14.18 13.28
N THR A 46 -10.10 14.45 14.54
CA THR A 46 -10.28 15.82 15.03
C THR A 46 -8.94 16.56 15.20
N ALA A 47 -7.90 15.85 15.65
CA ALA A 47 -6.59 16.44 15.94
C ALA A 47 -5.55 16.27 14.83
N PHE A 48 -5.70 15.22 14.01
CA PHE A 48 -4.67 14.77 13.05
C PHE A 48 -5.22 14.47 11.66
N LYS A 49 -6.32 15.13 11.26
CA LYS A 49 -6.83 15.02 9.87
C LYS A 49 -5.74 15.43 8.89
N GLY A 50 -5.51 14.60 7.87
CA GLY A 50 -4.45 14.79 6.88
C GLY A 50 -3.07 14.24 7.28
N GLU A 51 -2.98 13.56 8.44
CA GLU A 51 -1.75 12.95 8.96
C GLU A 51 -2.03 11.58 9.59
N ARG A 52 -2.93 10.82 8.99
CA ARG A 52 -3.32 9.49 9.48
C ARG A 52 -3.02 8.43 8.46
N PHE A 53 -2.81 7.19 8.93
CA PHE A 53 -2.79 6.02 8.08
C PHE A 53 -3.50 4.83 8.73
N PHE A 54 -3.88 3.87 7.88
CA PHE A 54 -4.42 2.58 8.27
C PHE A 54 -3.79 1.48 7.40
N TRP A 55 -3.51 0.34 8.02
CA TRP A 55 -3.03 -0.88 7.37
C TRP A 55 -3.64 -2.11 8.00
N GLN A 56 -4.07 -3.09 7.20
CA GLN A 56 -4.51 -4.41 7.65
C GLN A 56 -4.11 -5.45 6.62
N ASN A 57 -3.53 -6.56 7.05
CA ASN A 57 -3.24 -7.69 6.18
C ASN A 57 -4.49 -8.55 5.91
N PRO A 58 -4.52 -9.37 4.83
CA PRO A 58 -5.69 -10.17 4.45
C PRO A 58 -6.13 -11.16 5.53
N GLU A 59 -5.19 -11.71 6.26
CA GLU A 59 -5.42 -12.68 7.33
C GLU A 59 -5.98 -12.05 8.61
N MET A 60 -6.08 -10.72 8.67
CA MET A 60 -6.50 -9.92 9.84
C MET A 60 -5.69 -10.19 11.12
N THR A 61 -4.49 -10.76 10.97
CA THR A 61 -3.57 -11.03 12.08
C THR A 61 -2.78 -9.79 12.49
N LEU A 62 -2.69 -8.80 11.60
CA LEU A 62 -2.03 -7.52 11.83
C LEU A 62 -2.92 -6.37 11.35
N THR A 63 -3.26 -5.46 12.25
CA THR A 63 -3.90 -4.19 11.92
C THR A 63 -3.16 -3.05 12.60
N MET A 64 -2.84 -2.00 11.84
CA MET A 64 -2.18 -0.80 12.36
C MET A 64 -2.95 0.46 11.99
N THR A 65 -3.00 1.40 12.91
CA THR A 65 -3.39 2.78 12.61
C THR A 65 -2.41 3.73 13.28
N GLY A 66 -1.91 4.70 12.50
CA GLY A 66 -1.01 5.72 13.00
C GLY A 66 -1.53 7.11 12.71
N PHE A 67 -1.18 8.09 13.56
CA PHE A 67 -1.59 9.48 13.41
C PHE A 67 -0.63 10.45 14.08
N GLY A 68 -0.64 11.68 13.56
CA GLY A 68 0.41 12.67 13.82
C GLY A 68 1.74 12.24 13.18
N VAL A 69 2.63 13.17 12.96
CA VAL A 69 3.88 12.93 12.26
C VAL A 69 5.08 13.34 13.12
N THR A 70 5.79 12.34 13.66
CA THR A 70 7.07 12.58 14.33
C THR A 70 8.18 12.87 13.33
N LYS A 71 8.20 12.12 12.24
CA LYS A 71 9.09 12.34 11.09
C LYS A 71 8.38 11.96 9.79
N GLN A 72 8.74 12.70 8.75
CA GLN A 72 8.30 12.44 7.39
C GLN A 72 9.50 12.19 6.48
N PHE A 73 9.37 11.20 5.61
CA PHE A 73 10.13 11.10 4.39
C PHE A 73 9.23 11.54 3.23
N LEU A 74 9.71 12.49 2.45
CA LEU A 74 9.12 12.89 1.19
C LEU A 74 10.21 12.76 0.14
N ALA A 75 10.00 11.92 -0.86
CA ALA A 75 10.99 11.69 -1.90
C ALA A 75 11.19 12.93 -2.76
N GLU A 76 12.43 13.23 -3.08
CA GLU A 76 12.78 14.32 -3.97
C GLU A 76 12.85 13.81 -5.40
N LYS A 77 12.31 14.62 -6.33
CA LYS A 77 12.33 14.32 -7.77
C LYS A 77 13.75 14.00 -8.26
N LYS A 78 13.87 13.00 -9.13
CA LYS A 78 15.13 12.52 -9.71
C LYS A 78 16.13 11.92 -8.71
N LYS A 79 15.74 11.68 -7.47
CA LYS A 79 16.51 10.92 -6.51
C LYS A 79 15.88 9.54 -6.31
N ASP A 80 16.72 8.56 -5.99
CA ASP A 80 16.24 7.22 -5.65
C ASP A 80 15.48 7.24 -4.33
N ALA A 81 14.14 7.16 -4.40
CA ALA A 81 13.27 7.22 -3.24
C ALA A 81 13.49 6.04 -2.28
N PHE A 82 13.79 4.84 -2.80
CA PHE A 82 14.05 3.65 -1.99
C PHE A 82 15.34 3.79 -1.19
N LEU A 83 16.42 4.19 -1.87
CA LEU A 83 17.71 4.46 -1.22
C LEU A 83 17.59 5.59 -0.20
N GLY A 84 16.91 6.67 -0.55
CA GLY A 84 16.72 7.82 0.35
C GLY A 84 15.94 7.47 1.62
N LEU A 85 14.94 6.57 1.53
CA LEU A 85 14.24 6.06 2.71
C LEU A 85 15.16 5.15 3.54
N GLN A 86 15.90 4.25 2.90
CA GLN A 86 16.84 3.36 3.58
C GLN A 86 17.90 4.14 4.37
N GLU A 87 18.54 5.13 3.79
CA GLU A 87 19.51 6.00 4.47
C GLU A 87 18.90 6.69 5.72
N LYS A 88 17.63 7.11 5.61
CA LYS A 88 16.91 7.70 6.76
C LYS A 88 16.65 6.67 7.86
N ILE A 89 16.25 5.46 7.51
CA ILE A 89 16.05 4.36 8.46
C ILE A 89 17.36 4.04 9.18
N GLU A 90 18.44 3.82 8.44
CA GLU A 90 19.77 3.52 9.00
C GLU A 90 20.29 4.61 9.92
N LYS A 91 20.15 5.88 9.50
CA LYS A 91 20.52 7.01 10.34
C LYS A 91 19.74 7.04 11.65
N ARG A 92 18.44 6.72 11.61
CA ARG A 92 17.56 6.69 12.79
C ARG A 92 17.84 5.51 13.70
N LEU A 93 18.15 4.35 13.14
CA LEU A 93 18.53 3.17 13.92
C LEU A 93 19.67 3.47 14.89
N ARG A 94 20.68 4.23 14.43
CA ARG A 94 21.86 4.60 15.25
C ARG A 94 21.54 5.51 16.44
N THR A 95 20.46 6.28 16.38
CA THR A 95 20.07 7.27 17.40
C THR A 95 18.72 6.95 18.04
N SER A 96 18.19 5.75 17.82
CA SER A 96 16.90 5.34 18.38
C SER A 96 17.08 4.69 19.76
N VAL A 97 16.15 5.02 20.65
CA VAL A 97 16.00 4.39 21.96
C VAL A 97 14.58 3.83 22.03
N THR A 98 14.47 2.52 22.11
CA THR A 98 13.16 1.85 22.11
C THR A 98 13.14 0.66 23.06
N ASN A 99 11.96 0.35 23.58
CA ASN A 99 11.66 -0.88 24.32
C ASN A 99 10.83 -1.89 23.50
N ALA A 100 10.69 -1.67 22.18
CA ALA A 100 9.93 -2.55 21.31
C ALA A 100 10.55 -3.95 21.21
N THR A 101 9.77 -4.97 21.58
CA THR A 101 10.14 -6.39 21.50
C THR A 101 9.19 -7.19 20.62
N VAL A 102 8.00 -6.67 20.34
CA VAL A 102 6.98 -7.29 19.50
C VAL A 102 7.11 -6.75 18.08
N ASP A 103 7.07 -7.64 17.09
CA ASP A 103 7.13 -7.26 15.67
C ASP A 103 5.93 -6.38 15.28
N ALA A 104 6.12 -5.51 14.31
CA ALA A 104 5.14 -4.52 13.90
C ALA A 104 4.75 -3.52 15.01
N THR A 105 5.61 -3.34 16.02
CA THR A 105 5.54 -2.28 17.03
C THR A 105 6.82 -1.45 17.05
N GLY A 106 6.81 -0.33 17.76
CA GLY A 106 7.97 0.56 17.83
C GLY A 106 8.06 1.50 16.61
N PRO A 107 9.27 1.93 16.23
CA PRO A 107 9.43 2.91 15.18
C PRO A 107 9.27 2.28 13.80
N ILE A 108 8.16 2.59 13.15
CA ILE A 108 7.76 2.09 11.83
C ILE A 108 7.54 3.26 10.89
N TYR A 109 8.06 3.17 9.67
CA TYR A 109 7.72 4.02 8.55
C TYR A 109 6.62 3.36 7.72
N PHE A 110 5.47 4.02 7.60
CA PHE A 110 4.37 3.61 6.74
C PHE A 110 4.20 4.60 5.58
N GLY A 111 4.00 4.08 4.37
CA GLY A 111 3.80 4.91 3.19
C GLY A 111 3.93 4.17 1.88
N GLY A 112 4.16 4.92 0.81
CA GLY A 112 4.28 4.37 -0.54
C GLY A 112 5.23 5.17 -1.43
N PHE A 113 5.51 4.59 -2.59
CA PHE A 113 6.34 5.17 -3.64
C PHE A 113 5.49 5.50 -4.87
N ALA A 114 5.97 6.38 -5.74
CA ALA A 114 5.37 6.59 -7.05
C ALA A 114 5.67 5.42 -7.98
N PHE A 115 4.75 5.14 -8.90
CA PHE A 115 4.91 4.10 -9.92
C PHE A 115 6.08 4.39 -10.84
N ASP A 116 6.19 5.62 -11.31
CA ASP A 116 7.27 6.06 -12.21
C ASP A 116 7.84 7.43 -11.78
N PRO A 117 8.95 7.45 -11.05
CA PRO A 117 9.56 8.70 -10.56
C PRO A 117 10.15 9.58 -11.66
N GLU A 118 10.30 9.08 -12.90
CA GLU A 118 10.77 9.88 -14.03
C GLU A 118 9.62 10.67 -14.71
N ARG A 119 8.37 10.33 -14.39
CA ARG A 119 7.20 11.06 -14.89
C ARG A 119 6.96 12.34 -14.08
N ASP A 120 6.42 13.38 -14.71
CA ASP A 120 6.03 14.59 -14.00
C ASP A 120 4.80 14.33 -13.14
N THR A 121 4.89 14.72 -11.87
CA THR A 121 3.80 14.54 -10.89
C THR A 121 2.61 15.42 -11.26
N GLU A 122 1.46 14.81 -11.54
CA GLU A 122 0.20 15.53 -11.76
C GLU A 122 -0.26 16.27 -10.49
N LYS A 123 -1.13 17.28 -10.69
CA LYS A 123 -1.62 18.16 -9.61
C LYS A 123 -2.22 17.39 -8.45
N GLU A 124 -2.97 16.35 -8.72
CA GLU A 124 -3.67 15.52 -7.74
C GLU A 124 -2.69 14.77 -6.83
N TRP A 125 -1.50 14.43 -7.33
CA TRP A 125 -0.46 13.71 -6.61
C TRP A 125 0.59 14.61 -5.92
N GLN A 126 0.48 15.94 -6.05
CA GLN A 126 1.47 16.89 -5.52
C GLN A 126 1.75 16.76 -4.02
N SER A 127 0.77 16.34 -3.23
CA SER A 127 0.95 16.12 -1.79
C SER A 127 1.77 14.87 -1.47
N PHE A 128 1.75 13.86 -2.35
CA PHE A 128 2.42 12.56 -2.17
C PHE A 128 3.80 12.51 -2.83
N LYS A 129 4.01 13.28 -3.91
CA LYS A 129 5.24 13.33 -4.71
C LYS A 129 5.71 11.94 -5.18
N ASP A 130 7.04 11.74 -5.29
CA ASP A 130 7.63 10.47 -5.73
C ASP A 130 7.70 9.42 -4.63
N GLY A 131 7.30 9.77 -3.41
CA GLY A 131 7.20 8.87 -2.26
C GLY A 131 6.93 9.63 -0.98
N LEU A 132 6.07 9.08 -0.15
CA LEU A 132 5.68 9.62 1.14
C LEU A 132 5.68 8.52 2.18
N PHE A 133 6.43 8.71 3.28
CA PHE A 133 6.40 7.85 4.45
C PHE A 133 6.29 8.65 5.73
N TYR A 134 5.50 8.15 6.66
CA TYR A 134 5.36 8.68 8.01
C TYR A 134 5.97 7.74 9.04
N LEU A 135 6.74 8.31 9.97
CA LEU A 135 6.94 7.77 11.31
C LEU A 135 5.90 8.47 12.21
N PRO A 136 4.84 7.79 12.62
CA PRO A 136 3.72 8.42 13.33
C PRO A 136 4.12 8.86 14.75
N LEU A 137 3.41 9.85 15.29
CA LEU A 137 3.51 10.21 16.70
C LEU A 137 2.90 9.13 17.58
N PHE A 138 1.70 8.69 17.23
CA PHE A 138 0.98 7.58 17.86
C PHE A 138 0.69 6.50 16.84
N MET A 139 0.87 5.25 17.25
CA MET A 139 0.47 4.10 16.47
C MET A 139 -0.17 3.05 17.38
N LEU A 140 -1.34 2.57 16.98
CA LEU A 140 -1.96 1.38 17.53
C LEU A 140 -1.66 0.20 16.62
N THR A 141 -1.12 -0.88 17.19
CA THR A 141 -0.95 -2.16 16.49
C THR A 141 -1.79 -3.21 17.18
N ASN A 142 -2.71 -3.82 16.44
CA ASN A 142 -3.40 -5.03 16.86
C ASN A 142 -2.72 -6.23 16.22
N LYS A 143 -2.20 -7.14 17.04
CA LYS A 143 -1.51 -8.35 16.62
C LYS A 143 -1.79 -9.47 17.62
N ASP A 144 -2.08 -10.67 17.12
CA ASP A 144 -2.29 -11.87 17.92
C ASP A 144 -3.32 -11.69 19.06
N GLY A 145 -4.41 -10.95 18.79
CA GLY A 145 -5.48 -10.69 19.75
C GLY A 145 -5.16 -9.65 20.84
N LYS A 146 -4.03 -8.93 20.72
CA LYS A 146 -3.59 -7.90 21.64
C LYS A 146 -3.48 -6.54 20.95
N SER A 147 -3.60 -5.48 21.74
CA SER A 147 -3.38 -4.09 21.31
C SER A 147 -2.11 -3.52 21.91
N TYR A 148 -1.29 -2.88 21.07
CA TYR A 148 -0.06 -2.21 21.48
C TYR A 148 -0.11 -0.74 21.07
N LEU A 149 0.13 0.15 22.03
CA LEU A 149 0.37 1.55 21.76
C LEU A 149 1.86 1.79 21.55
N THR A 150 2.23 2.42 20.45
CA THR A 150 3.55 2.99 20.22
C THR A 150 3.47 4.51 20.27
N VAL A 151 4.40 5.15 20.98
CA VAL A 151 4.58 6.62 21.01
C VAL A 151 5.99 6.93 20.52
N ASN A 152 6.10 7.69 19.43
CA ASN A 152 7.39 8.11 18.86
C ASN A 152 7.60 9.61 19.03
N LEU A 153 8.78 10.01 19.52
CA LEU A 153 9.14 11.40 19.73
C LEU A 153 10.57 11.69 19.27
N SER A 154 10.81 12.88 18.77
CA SER A 154 12.16 13.42 18.64
C SER A 154 12.53 14.12 19.94
N ILE A 155 13.52 13.60 20.67
CA ILE A 155 13.96 14.12 21.97
C ILE A 155 15.32 14.78 21.83
N TYR A 156 15.43 16.04 22.26
CA TYR A 156 16.65 16.82 22.36
C TYR A 156 17.23 16.74 23.76
N SER A 157 18.50 17.05 23.93
CA SER A 157 19.20 16.97 25.23
C SER A 157 18.63 17.93 26.29
N ASP A 158 18.02 19.03 25.87
CA ASP A 158 17.41 20.06 26.71
C ASP A 158 15.89 19.87 26.92
N ASP A 159 15.27 18.90 26.27
CA ASP A 159 13.84 18.59 26.49
C ASP A 159 13.57 18.21 27.95
N THR A 160 12.40 18.60 28.46
CA THR A 160 11.97 18.32 29.83
C THR A 160 10.84 17.27 29.84
N GLU A 161 10.55 16.69 31.01
CA GLU A 161 9.48 15.72 31.19
C GLU A 161 8.10 16.28 30.78
N SER A 162 7.90 17.60 30.86
CA SER A 162 6.67 18.25 30.42
C SER A 162 6.31 18.00 28.95
N LYS A 163 7.31 17.77 28.08
CA LYS A 163 7.08 17.36 26.68
C LYS A 163 6.42 15.99 26.61
N LEU A 164 6.92 15.04 27.41
CA LEU A 164 6.35 13.71 27.48
C LEU A 164 4.92 13.75 28.08
N GLU A 165 4.72 14.49 29.18
CA GLU A 165 3.41 14.71 29.79
C GLU A 165 2.39 15.30 28.81
N ALA A 166 2.78 16.29 28.02
CA ALA A 166 1.90 16.91 27.02
C ALA A 166 1.43 15.88 25.97
N VAL A 167 2.31 15.01 25.49
CA VAL A 167 1.98 13.97 24.51
C VAL A 167 1.05 12.92 25.13
N PHE A 168 1.30 12.48 26.36
CA PHE A 168 0.40 11.53 27.03
C PHE A 168 -0.96 12.13 27.33
N ASN A 169 -1.03 13.39 27.69
CA ASN A 169 -2.28 14.11 27.84
C ASN A 169 -3.05 14.25 26.51
N GLN A 170 -2.33 14.42 25.38
CA GLN A 170 -2.95 14.42 24.05
C GLN A 170 -3.51 13.04 23.70
N TRP A 171 -2.78 11.96 23.97
CA TRP A 171 -3.30 10.60 23.82
C TRP A 171 -4.59 10.38 24.63
N GLN A 172 -4.59 10.77 25.91
CA GLN A 172 -5.76 10.64 26.76
C GLN A 172 -6.98 11.39 26.21
N LYS A 173 -6.79 12.58 25.66
CA LYS A 173 -7.89 13.34 25.02
C LYS A 173 -8.45 12.59 23.82
N ILE A 174 -7.59 11.97 22.99
CA ILE A 174 -8.01 11.26 21.78
C ILE A 174 -8.83 10.02 22.13
N ILE A 175 -8.35 9.18 23.05
CA ILE A 175 -9.04 7.93 23.37
C ILE A 175 -10.41 8.13 24.04
N HIS A 176 -10.59 9.26 24.75
CA HIS A 176 -11.86 9.60 25.40
C HIS A 176 -12.77 10.47 24.52
N GLN A 177 -12.31 10.87 23.32
CA GLN A 177 -13.12 11.70 22.44
C GLN A 177 -14.33 10.91 21.91
N GLU A 178 -15.50 11.54 21.93
CA GLU A 178 -16.67 11.05 21.24
C GLU A 178 -16.53 11.28 19.73
N VAL A 179 -17.04 10.35 18.95
CA VAL A 179 -17.01 10.41 17.48
C VAL A 179 -18.44 10.54 17.00
N ASN A 180 -18.71 11.60 16.29
CA ASN A 180 -19.98 11.72 15.57
C ASN A 180 -19.99 10.77 14.38
N GLU A 181 -21.14 10.15 14.13
CA GLU A 181 -21.35 9.41 12.91
C GLU A 181 -21.36 10.41 11.74
N ALA A 182 -20.55 10.16 10.75
CA ALA A 182 -20.53 10.93 9.51
C ALA A 182 -21.17 10.07 8.40
N GLU A 183 -21.80 10.71 7.43
CA GLU A 183 -22.37 10.05 6.27
C GLU A 183 -21.43 10.19 5.07
N MET A 184 -21.43 9.18 4.19
CA MET A 184 -20.71 9.25 2.92
C MET A 184 -21.17 10.46 2.11
N ALA A 185 -20.24 11.22 1.56
CA ALA A 185 -20.56 12.29 0.63
C ALA A 185 -21.21 11.70 -0.63
N LEU A 186 -22.30 12.31 -1.09
CA LEU A 186 -23.01 11.85 -2.29
C LEU A 186 -22.07 11.97 -3.51
N LEU A 187 -21.87 10.89 -4.24
CA LEU A 187 -21.24 10.88 -5.54
C LEU A 187 -22.23 11.47 -6.56
N THR A 188 -21.89 12.64 -7.12
CA THR A 188 -22.76 13.40 -8.02
C THR A 188 -22.49 13.14 -9.49
N ASP A 189 -21.24 12.78 -9.82
CA ASP A 189 -20.82 12.49 -11.19
C ASP A 189 -19.61 11.56 -11.21
N PHE A 190 -19.52 10.71 -12.23
CA PHE A 190 -18.33 9.93 -12.52
C PHE A 190 -18.15 9.74 -14.03
N LYS A 191 -16.92 9.80 -14.50
CA LYS A 191 -16.58 9.73 -15.91
C LYS A 191 -15.31 8.94 -16.14
N GLU A 192 -15.37 7.97 -17.05
CA GLU A 192 -14.18 7.30 -17.58
C GLU A 192 -13.36 8.31 -18.41
N ILE A 193 -12.05 8.35 -18.16
CA ILE A 193 -11.11 9.27 -18.82
C ILE A 193 -10.24 8.47 -19.78
N GLY A 194 -10.11 8.96 -21.03
CA GLY A 194 -9.20 8.40 -22.03
C GLY A 194 -9.61 7.04 -22.61
N LYS A 195 -10.93 6.73 -22.68
CA LYS A 195 -11.42 5.43 -23.18
C LYS A 195 -10.99 5.13 -24.63
N ASP A 196 -11.11 6.10 -25.53
CA ASP A 196 -10.76 5.92 -26.93
C ASP A 196 -9.24 5.79 -27.10
N HIS A 197 -8.48 6.64 -26.41
CA HIS A 197 -7.03 6.57 -26.35
C HIS A 197 -6.53 5.21 -25.81
N PHE A 198 -7.20 4.65 -24.79
CA PHE A 198 -6.88 3.31 -24.29
C PHE A 198 -7.03 2.23 -25.37
N LEU A 199 -8.13 2.26 -26.15
CA LEU A 199 -8.37 1.29 -27.22
C LEU A 199 -7.32 1.41 -28.36
N GLU A 200 -6.98 2.63 -28.77
CA GLU A 200 -5.96 2.90 -29.78
C GLU A 200 -4.58 2.43 -29.28
N THR A 201 -4.21 2.81 -28.07
CA THR A 201 -2.93 2.42 -27.46
C THR A 201 -2.82 0.90 -27.27
N ALA A 202 -3.89 0.23 -26.84
CA ALA A 202 -3.91 -1.22 -26.73
C ALA A 202 -3.67 -1.89 -28.09
N SER A 203 -4.28 -1.40 -29.18
CA SER A 203 -4.05 -1.92 -30.53
C SER A 203 -2.59 -1.73 -30.97
N GLU A 204 -2.02 -0.54 -30.75
CA GLU A 204 -0.63 -0.26 -31.09
C GLU A 204 0.37 -1.15 -30.33
N ILE A 205 0.10 -1.42 -29.05
CA ILE A 205 0.94 -2.30 -28.24
C ILE A 205 0.83 -3.76 -28.68
N ILE A 206 -0.36 -4.25 -29.03
CA ILE A 206 -0.56 -5.57 -29.59
C ILE A 206 0.27 -5.73 -30.89
N ASP A 207 0.17 -4.74 -31.79
CA ASP A 207 0.95 -4.74 -33.03
C ASP A 207 2.46 -4.71 -32.73
N MET A 208 2.91 -3.91 -31.78
CA MET A 208 4.31 -3.86 -31.35
C MET A 208 4.79 -5.22 -30.84
N ILE A 209 4.01 -5.88 -29.96
CA ILE A 209 4.35 -7.20 -29.39
C ILE A 209 4.42 -8.27 -30.49
N ASN A 210 3.52 -8.24 -31.47
CA ASN A 210 3.46 -9.22 -32.55
C ASN A 210 4.57 -9.06 -33.59
N HIS A 211 5.15 -7.86 -33.71
CA HIS A 211 6.23 -7.58 -34.67
C HIS A 211 7.62 -7.44 -34.03
N SER A 212 7.74 -7.63 -32.69
CA SER A 212 9.00 -7.54 -31.96
C SER A 212 9.16 -8.70 -31.01
N GLU A 213 10.36 -9.31 -30.98
CA GLU A 213 10.71 -10.33 -29.99
C GLU A 213 11.09 -9.73 -28.64
N ASP A 214 11.33 -8.43 -28.58
CA ASP A 214 11.89 -7.76 -27.39
C ASP A 214 10.85 -7.49 -26.30
N VAL A 215 9.55 -7.37 -26.64
CA VAL A 215 8.46 -7.07 -25.70
C VAL A 215 7.46 -8.21 -25.71
N LYS A 216 7.16 -8.74 -24.53
CA LYS A 216 6.21 -9.85 -24.36
C LYS A 216 4.89 -9.43 -23.76
N LYS A 217 4.91 -8.39 -22.94
CA LYS A 217 3.73 -7.89 -22.20
C LYS A 217 3.91 -6.42 -21.84
N VAL A 218 2.85 -5.64 -21.91
CA VAL A 218 2.77 -4.28 -21.34
C VAL A 218 1.45 -4.14 -20.58
N VAL A 219 1.47 -3.57 -19.38
CA VAL A 219 0.25 -3.33 -18.62
C VAL A 219 -0.21 -1.90 -18.86
N LEU A 220 -1.38 -1.74 -19.48
CA LEU A 220 -2.01 -0.44 -19.64
C LEU A 220 -2.97 -0.17 -18.48
N ALA A 221 -2.95 1.06 -18.01
CA ALA A 221 -3.89 1.55 -17.02
C ALA A 221 -4.74 2.70 -17.56
N ARG A 222 -5.90 2.87 -16.97
CA ARG A 222 -6.78 4.01 -17.18
C ARG A 222 -7.42 4.45 -15.87
N ARG A 223 -8.03 5.62 -15.86
CA ARG A 223 -8.64 6.21 -14.67
C ARG A 223 -10.07 6.65 -14.89
N MET A 224 -10.81 6.73 -13.80
CA MET A 224 -12.16 7.28 -13.74
C MET A 224 -12.15 8.47 -12.79
N GLY A 225 -12.61 9.62 -13.26
CA GLY A 225 -12.81 10.81 -12.44
C GLY A 225 -14.14 10.75 -11.69
N LEU A 226 -14.15 11.18 -10.44
CA LEU A 226 -15.28 11.19 -9.54
C LEU A 226 -15.49 12.58 -8.99
N ARG A 227 -16.75 12.99 -8.79
CA ARG A 227 -17.12 14.25 -8.15
C ARG A 227 -18.13 14.02 -7.04
N PHE A 228 -17.84 14.55 -5.87
CA PHE A 228 -18.72 14.45 -4.70
C PHE A 228 -19.34 15.82 -4.38
N GLN A 229 -20.51 15.79 -3.73
CA GLN A 229 -21.23 16.98 -3.31
C GLN A 229 -20.45 17.83 -2.29
N ARG A 230 -19.63 17.16 -1.45
CA ARG A 230 -18.80 17.76 -0.40
C ARG A 230 -17.51 16.98 -0.22
N GLN A 231 -16.61 17.48 0.60
CA GLN A 231 -15.40 16.76 0.99
C GLN A 231 -15.76 15.38 1.56
N VAL A 232 -15.02 14.36 1.11
CA VAL A 232 -15.20 12.98 1.55
C VAL A 232 -14.44 12.76 2.86
N ASP A 233 -15.07 12.09 3.82
CA ASP A 233 -14.41 11.69 5.05
C ASP A 233 -13.67 10.35 4.86
N SER A 234 -12.37 10.35 5.09
CA SER A 234 -11.53 9.16 4.96
C SER A 234 -11.91 8.02 5.90
N ALA A 235 -12.47 8.33 7.07
CA ALA A 235 -12.93 7.31 8.00
C ALA A 235 -14.11 6.50 7.44
N ILE A 236 -14.99 7.15 6.65
CA ILE A 236 -16.09 6.45 5.98
C ILE A 236 -15.58 5.62 4.80
N ILE A 237 -14.58 6.12 4.06
CA ILE A 237 -13.90 5.32 3.03
C ILE A 237 -13.36 4.04 3.66
N LEU A 238 -12.66 4.15 4.79
CA LEU A 238 -12.11 3.01 5.52
C LEU A 238 -13.19 2.02 5.95
N GLU A 239 -14.28 2.50 6.56
CA GLU A 239 -15.41 1.64 6.96
C GLU A 239 -16.03 0.92 5.78
N ASN A 240 -16.28 1.63 4.68
CA ASN A 240 -16.86 1.04 3.48
C ASN A 240 -15.91 0.02 2.83
N MET A 241 -14.59 0.26 2.82
CA MET A 241 -13.62 -0.73 2.35
C MET A 241 -13.70 -2.02 3.17
N LEU A 242 -13.63 -1.91 4.50
CA LEU A 242 -13.68 -3.07 5.40
C LEU A 242 -15.03 -3.80 5.34
N ALA A 243 -16.13 -3.10 5.06
CA ALA A 243 -17.46 -3.69 4.96
C ALA A 243 -17.75 -4.34 3.61
N THR A 244 -17.02 -3.96 2.55
CA THR A 244 -17.38 -4.35 1.17
C THR A 244 -16.32 -5.15 0.44
N GLN A 245 -15.09 -5.21 0.94
CA GLN A 245 -13.98 -5.97 0.33
C GLN A 245 -13.54 -7.11 1.26
N GLU A 246 -13.01 -8.18 0.66
CA GLU A 246 -12.59 -9.39 1.36
C GLU A 246 -11.21 -9.84 0.87
N ASN A 247 -10.48 -10.64 1.68
CA ASN A 247 -9.21 -11.25 1.31
C ASN A 247 -8.21 -10.27 0.70
N SER A 248 -8.10 -9.08 1.31
CA SER A 248 -7.31 -7.97 0.78
C SER A 248 -6.45 -7.30 1.86
N TYR A 249 -5.35 -6.73 1.43
CA TYR A 249 -4.66 -5.69 2.20
C TYR A 249 -5.49 -4.42 2.14
N PHE A 250 -5.84 -3.87 3.28
CA PHE A 250 -6.48 -2.57 3.38
C PHE A 250 -5.43 -1.52 3.74
N PHE A 251 -5.33 -0.50 2.93
CA PHE A 251 -4.45 0.62 3.21
C PHE A 251 -5.17 1.96 2.99
N LEU A 252 -4.81 2.92 3.81
CA LEU A 252 -5.23 4.31 3.68
C LEU A 252 -4.12 5.20 4.22
N ILE A 253 -3.75 6.25 3.49
CA ILE A 253 -2.81 7.27 3.93
C ILE A 253 -3.33 8.66 3.56
N GLU A 254 -3.29 9.57 4.52
CA GLU A 254 -3.67 10.96 4.34
C GLU A 254 -2.45 11.86 4.21
N LYS A 255 -2.57 12.88 3.34
CA LYS A 255 -1.64 14.01 3.29
C LYS A 255 -2.40 15.29 2.98
N GLY A 256 -2.56 16.16 3.99
CA GLY A 256 -3.40 17.35 3.87
C GLY A 256 -4.84 16.98 3.52
N THR A 257 -5.35 17.45 2.38
CA THR A 257 -6.68 17.06 1.88
C THR A 257 -6.68 15.81 1.00
N GLY A 258 -5.49 15.29 0.66
CA GLY A 258 -5.33 14.08 -0.14
C GLY A 258 -5.49 12.82 0.69
N VAL A 259 -6.24 11.85 0.17
CA VAL A 259 -6.46 10.52 0.77
C VAL A 259 -6.22 9.47 -0.30
N PHE A 260 -5.13 8.72 -0.19
CA PHE A 260 -4.89 7.55 -1.03
C PHE A 260 -5.26 6.28 -0.27
N PHE A 261 -6.05 5.42 -0.89
CA PHE A 261 -6.62 4.24 -0.23
C PHE A 261 -6.83 3.09 -1.22
N GLY A 262 -6.95 1.88 -0.69
CA GLY A 262 -7.24 0.71 -1.52
C GLY A 262 -7.42 -0.58 -0.74
N ALA A 263 -7.93 -1.59 -1.46
CA ALA A 263 -8.11 -2.96 -1.00
C ALA A 263 -7.49 -3.92 -2.02
N THR A 264 -6.21 -4.24 -1.85
CA THR A 264 -5.43 -5.01 -2.82
C THR A 264 -5.24 -6.47 -2.40
N PRO A 265 -5.38 -7.43 -3.32
CA PRO A 265 -5.07 -8.84 -3.03
C PRO A 265 -3.58 -9.17 -3.13
N GLU A 266 -2.75 -8.26 -3.64
CA GLU A 266 -1.40 -8.57 -4.09
C GLU A 266 -0.33 -8.16 -3.09
N ARG A 267 0.31 -9.16 -2.44
CA ARG A 267 1.54 -8.96 -1.66
C ARG A 267 2.72 -8.79 -2.60
N LEU A 268 3.43 -7.67 -2.49
CA LEU A 268 4.69 -7.50 -3.19
C LEU A 268 5.82 -8.23 -2.47
N LEU A 269 5.99 -7.92 -1.18
CA LEU A 269 7.04 -8.51 -0.36
C LEU A 269 6.73 -8.34 1.13
N ALA A 270 6.88 -9.39 1.92
CA ALA A 270 6.96 -9.32 3.37
C ALA A 270 8.30 -9.89 3.84
N VAL A 271 8.89 -9.25 4.85
CA VAL A 271 10.14 -9.68 5.48
C VAL A 271 9.93 -9.69 7.00
N ASN A 272 10.20 -10.83 7.61
CA ASN A 272 10.22 -10.98 9.07
C ASN A 272 11.56 -11.61 9.49
N GLY A 273 12.46 -10.77 10.01
CA GLY A 273 13.84 -11.18 10.22
C GLY A 273 14.56 -11.53 8.92
N ASP A 274 14.84 -12.82 8.69
CA ASP A 274 15.40 -13.35 7.45
C ASP A 274 14.36 -14.04 6.54
N GLU A 275 13.16 -14.31 7.04
CA GLU A 275 12.09 -14.94 6.28
C GLU A 275 11.43 -13.97 5.30
N ILE A 276 11.25 -14.43 4.07
CA ILE A 276 10.62 -13.66 2.98
C ILE A 276 9.37 -14.39 2.52
N HIS A 277 8.32 -13.60 2.32
CA HIS A 277 7.08 -14.02 1.66
C HIS A 277 6.73 -13.04 0.54
N SER A 278 6.41 -13.57 -0.63
CA SER A 278 5.91 -12.81 -1.77
C SER A 278 4.80 -13.59 -2.46
N SER A 279 4.09 -12.98 -3.39
CA SER A 279 3.07 -13.68 -4.16
C SER A 279 3.09 -13.25 -5.63
N CYS A 280 2.69 -14.19 -6.50
CA CYS A 280 2.42 -13.94 -7.90
C CYS A 280 0.92 -13.95 -8.11
N VAL A 281 0.37 -12.84 -8.61
CA VAL A 281 -1.05 -12.68 -8.92
C VAL A 281 -1.16 -12.18 -10.36
N ALA A 282 -1.65 -13.02 -11.27
CA ALA A 282 -1.91 -12.63 -12.66
C ALA A 282 -2.85 -13.64 -13.31
N GLY A 283 -3.60 -13.22 -14.31
CA GLY A 283 -4.72 -13.97 -14.85
C GLY A 283 -5.95 -13.83 -13.94
N SER A 284 -7.10 -13.47 -14.53
CA SER A 284 -8.29 -13.13 -13.77
C SER A 284 -9.56 -13.54 -14.47
N THR A 285 -10.59 -13.86 -13.70
CA THR A 285 -11.98 -13.96 -14.18
C THR A 285 -12.91 -13.37 -13.14
N GLU A 286 -14.13 -13.01 -13.57
CA GLU A 286 -15.17 -12.54 -12.67
C GLU A 286 -15.65 -13.65 -11.72
N ARG A 287 -16.36 -13.24 -10.67
CA ARG A 287 -17.08 -14.11 -9.76
C ARG A 287 -18.53 -14.23 -10.22
N ASP A 288 -19.21 -15.30 -9.85
CA ASP A 288 -20.65 -15.47 -10.06
C ASP A 288 -21.39 -15.53 -8.73
N ALA A 289 -22.68 -15.19 -8.75
CA ALA A 289 -23.55 -15.23 -7.57
C ALA A 289 -23.90 -16.64 -7.12
N THR A 290 -23.87 -17.62 -8.03
CA THR A 290 -24.11 -19.03 -7.75
C THR A 290 -22.77 -19.76 -7.55
N GLU A 291 -22.71 -20.63 -6.56
CA GLU A 291 -21.49 -21.39 -6.24
C GLU A 291 -21.04 -22.26 -7.42
N GLU A 292 -21.99 -22.91 -8.10
CA GLU A 292 -21.72 -23.80 -9.25
C GLU A 292 -21.11 -23.04 -10.44
N ALA A 293 -21.64 -21.84 -10.78
CA ALA A 293 -21.11 -21.03 -11.87
C ALA A 293 -19.74 -20.41 -11.49
N ASP A 294 -19.57 -19.97 -10.22
CA ASP A 294 -18.32 -19.45 -9.70
C ASP A 294 -17.20 -20.51 -9.74
N GLU A 295 -17.50 -21.74 -9.34
CA GLU A 295 -16.55 -22.86 -9.45
C GLU A 295 -16.23 -23.20 -10.91
N ALA A 296 -17.21 -23.15 -11.80
CA ALA A 296 -16.99 -23.40 -13.23
C ALA A 296 -16.07 -22.34 -13.83
N LEU A 297 -16.27 -21.05 -13.52
CA LEU A 297 -15.40 -19.95 -13.94
C LEU A 297 -13.97 -20.11 -13.40
N GLY A 298 -13.83 -20.44 -12.13
CA GLY A 298 -12.51 -20.69 -11.51
C GLY A 298 -11.79 -21.88 -12.13
N ASN A 299 -12.49 -22.99 -12.36
CA ASN A 299 -11.94 -24.17 -13.02
C ASN A 299 -11.57 -23.92 -14.49
N ALA A 300 -12.30 -23.06 -15.19
CA ALA A 300 -11.95 -22.61 -16.53
C ALA A 300 -10.66 -21.77 -16.49
N LEU A 301 -10.52 -20.83 -15.56
CA LEU A 301 -9.33 -20.01 -15.38
C LEU A 301 -8.08 -20.85 -15.12
N LEU A 302 -8.17 -21.87 -14.27
CA LEU A 302 -7.05 -22.81 -13.98
C LEU A 302 -6.62 -23.64 -15.19
N LYS A 303 -7.37 -23.65 -16.28
CA LYS A 303 -7.08 -24.39 -17.51
C LYS A 303 -6.86 -23.47 -18.71
N ASP A 304 -7.09 -22.18 -18.57
CA ASP A 304 -6.98 -21.22 -19.66
C ASP A 304 -5.54 -20.96 -20.04
N ALA A 305 -5.16 -21.30 -21.27
CA ALA A 305 -3.77 -21.24 -21.73
C ALA A 305 -3.22 -19.79 -21.80
N LYS A 306 -4.07 -18.79 -22.09
CA LYS A 306 -3.68 -17.36 -22.12
C LYS A 306 -3.33 -16.89 -20.70
N ASN A 307 -4.24 -17.10 -19.75
CA ASN A 307 -4.06 -16.68 -18.36
C ASN A 307 -2.91 -17.42 -17.66
N LEU A 308 -2.74 -18.73 -17.92
CA LEU A 308 -1.61 -19.50 -17.38
C LEU A 308 -0.27 -19.02 -17.93
N ARG A 309 -0.19 -18.65 -19.22
CA ARG A 309 1.01 -18.07 -19.81
C ARG A 309 1.32 -16.70 -19.23
N GLU A 310 0.32 -15.83 -19.07
CA GLU A 310 0.48 -14.55 -18.40
C GLU A 310 1.00 -14.72 -16.97
N HIS A 311 0.40 -15.65 -16.22
CA HIS A 311 0.83 -15.97 -14.86
C HIS A 311 2.27 -16.48 -14.79
N SER A 312 2.66 -17.37 -15.73
CA SER A 312 4.02 -17.92 -15.79
C SER A 312 5.09 -16.85 -15.99
N TYR A 313 4.81 -15.79 -16.75
CA TYR A 313 5.72 -14.67 -16.92
C TYR A 313 5.95 -13.91 -15.59
N VAL A 314 4.89 -13.74 -14.79
CA VAL A 314 5.02 -13.11 -13.47
C VAL A 314 5.85 -13.99 -12.54
N VAL A 315 5.56 -15.28 -12.49
CA VAL A 315 6.29 -16.25 -11.64
C VAL A 315 7.78 -16.27 -11.99
N GLN A 316 8.11 -16.42 -13.27
CA GLN A 316 9.50 -16.46 -13.73
C GLN A 316 10.26 -15.18 -13.36
N MET A 317 9.68 -14.02 -13.61
CA MET A 317 10.35 -12.75 -13.30
C MET A 317 10.53 -12.58 -11.79
N MET A 318 9.52 -12.89 -10.98
CA MET A 318 9.62 -12.80 -9.53
C MET A 318 10.73 -13.71 -9.00
N GLU A 319 10.83 -14.94 -9.51
CA GLU A 319 11.90 -15.89 -9.18
C GLU A 319 13.28 -15.33 -9.56
N GLU A 320 13.46 -14.92 -10.82
CA GLU A 320 14.72 -14.38 -11.33
C GLU A 320 15.16 -13.13 -10.57
N THR A 321 14.19 -12.25 -10.22
CA THR A 321 14.47 -11.03 -9.48
C THR A 321 14.86 -11.29 -8.02
N LEU A 322 14.21 -12.24 -7.34
CA LEU A 322 14.49 -12.54 -5.93
C LEU A 322 15.74 -13.40 -5.73
N LYS A 323 16.10 -14.25 -6.69
CA LYS A 323 17.25 -15.19 -6.60
C LYS A 323 18.59 -14.55 -6.21
N PRO A 324 18.99 -13.36 -6.70
CA PRO A 324 20.22 -12.69 -6.25
C PRO A 324 20.22 -12.30 -4.77
N PHE A 325 19.05 -12.01 -4.21
CA PHE A 325 18.86 -11.48 -2.86
C PHE A 325 18.60 -12.56 -1.80
N THR A 326 18.31 -13.79 -2.23
CA THR A 326 17.76 -14.84 -1.36
C THR A 326 18.52 -16.14 -1.44
N THR A 327 18.21 -17.01 -0.48
CA THR A 327 18.59 -18.44 -0.47
C THR A 327 17.35 -19.28 -0.16
N GLY A 328 17.33 -20.54 -0.62
CA GLY A 328 16.23 -21.46 -0.33
C GLY A 328 14.88 -21.00 -0.92
N LEU A 329 14.91 -20.35 -2.10
CA LEU A 329 13.70 -19.91 -2.78
C LEU A 329 12.83 -21.11 -3.15
N SER A 330 11.57 -21.05 -2.75
CA SER A 330 10.56 -22.10 -2.98
C SER A 330 9.27 -21.47 -3.49
N LEU A 331 8.69 -22.10 -4.50
CA LEU A 331 7.41 -21.74 -5.10
C LEU A 331 6.41 -22.88 -4.91
N SER A 332 5.12 -22.54 -4.88
CA SER A 332 4.06 -23.55 -4.99
C SER A 332 4.17 -24.29 -6.32
N SER A 333 3.84 -25.58 -6.36
CA SER A 333 3.99 -26.40 -7.56
C SER A 333 3.02 -26.04 -8.68
N GLN A 334 1.87 -25.49 -8.36
CA GLN A 334 0.82 -25.07 -9.28
C GLN A 334 0.07 -23.84 -8.73
N PRO A 335 -0.51 -23.00 -9.62
CA PRO A 335 -1.35 -21.90 -9.17
C PRO A 335 -2.64 -22.41 -8.55
N VAL A 336 -3.13 -21.67 -7.56
CA VAL A 336 -4.44 -21.84 -6.94
C VAL A 336 -5.30 -20.60 -7.21
N LEU A 337 -6.58 -20.65 -6.86
CA LEU A 337 -7.48 -19.51 -6.99
C LEU A 337 -7.43 -18.63 -5.74
N LEU A 338 -7.14 -17.36 -5.93
CA LEU A 338 -7.35 -16.31 -4.93
C LEU A 338 -8.69 -15.64 -5.24
N LYS A 339 -9.68 -15.89 -4.39
CA LYS A 339 -11.05 -15.38 -4.56
C LYS A 339 -11.25 -14.11 -3.74
N ASN A 340 -11.41 -12.97 -4.41
CA ASN A 340 -11.94 -11.74 -3.83
C ASN A 340 -13.43 -11.64 -4.10
N ARG A 341 -14.09 -10.58 -3.65
CA ARG A 341 -15.55 -10.43 -3.80
C ARG A 341 -16.03 -10.49 -5.25
N ASP A 342 -15.42 -9.72 -6.15
CA ASP A 342 -15.89 -9.50 -7.51
C ASP A 342 -15.07 -10.25 -8.57
N ILE A 343 -13.85 -10.65 -8.23
CA ILE A 343 -12.85 -11.20 -9.17
C ILE A 343 -12.07 -12.31 -8.47
N GLN A 344 -11.73 -13.36 -9.22
CA GLN A 344 -10.80 -14.39 -8.80
C GLN A 344 -9.57 -14.41 -9.70
N HIS A 345 -8.42 -14.76 -9.12
CA HIS A 345 -7.11 -14.70 -9.76
C HIS A 345 -6.35 -16.01 -9.65
N LEU A 346 -5.44 -16.27 -10.59
CA LEU A 346 -4.39 -17.26 -10.36
C LEU A 346 -3.37 -16.70 -9.35
N TYR A 347 -3.00 -17.51 -8.37
CA TYR A 347 -2.15 -17.17 -7.26
C TYR A 347 -1.08 -18.23 -7.00
N MET A 348 0.16 -17.80 -6.81
CA MET A 348 1.24 -18.64 -6.27
C MET A 348 1.98 -17.92 -5.15
N ASN A 349 2.33 -18.67 -4.10
CA ASN A 349 3.13 -18.17 -2.99
C ASN A 349 4.63 -18.42 -3.24
N ILE A 350 5.46 -17.46 -2.84
CA ILE A 350 6.92 -17.52 -2.87
C ILE A 350 7.41 -17.39 -1.43
N THR A 351 8.31 -18.28 -1.02
CA THR A 351 9.02 -18.19 0.26
C THR A 351 10.52 -18.30 0.03
N ALA A 352 11.30 -17.61 0.84
CA ALA A 352 12.76 -17.65 0.78
C ALA A 352 13.38 -17.14 2.08
N LYS A 353 14.71 -17.21 2.18
CA LYS A 353 15.49 -16.53 3.20
C LYS A 353 16.30 -15.39 2.61
N LYS A 354 16.20 -14.24 3.21
CA LYS A 354 16.96 -13.03 2.86
C LYS A 354 18.45 -13.22 3.18
N LYS A 355 19.35 -12.86 2.25
CA LYS A 355 20.78 -12.78 2.54
C LYS A 355 21.07 -11.69 3.56
N PRO A 356 22.10 -11.83 4.43
CA PRO A 356 22.36 -10.88 5.53
C PRO A 356 22.55 -9.43 5.10
N ASP A 357 23.26 -9.19 4.00
CA ASP A 357 23.64 -7.84 3.55
C ASP A 357 22.60 -7.19 2.60
N VAL A 358 21.44 -7.79 2.47
CA VAL A 358 20.34 -7.32 1.61
C VAL A 358 19.30 -6.61 2.45
N SER A 359 18.89 -5.42 2.03
CA SER A 359 17.77 -4.72 2.64
C SER A 359 16.42 -5.08 1.99
N MET A 360 15.35 -4.93 2.76
CA MET A 360 13.99 -5.10 2.22
C MET A 360 13.70 -4.11 1.09
N LEU A 361 14.13 -2.86 1.22
CA LEU A 361 13.86 -1.80 0.24
C LEU A 361 14.59 -2.03 -1.09
N GLU A 362 15.77 -2.66 -1.08
CA GLU A 362 16.45 -3.09 -2.31
C GLU A 362 15.63 -4.14 -3.06
N MET A 363 15.06 -5.12 -2.35
CA MET A 363 14.20 -6.14 -2.97
C MET A 363 12.89 -5.54 -3.49
N VAL A 364 12.23 -4.66 -2.71
CA VAL A 364 11.02 -3.94 -3.13
C VAL A 364 11.29 -3.13 -4.41
N LYS A 365 12.41 -2.41 -4.47
CA LYS A 365 12.86 -1.68 -5.66
C LYS A 365 13.07 -2.59 -6.87
N ALA A 366 13.75 -3.72 -6.67
CA ALA A 366 14.02 -4.67 -7.77
C ALA A 366 12.74 -5.30 -8.32
N LEU A 367 11.76 -5.57 -7.46
CA LEU A 367 10.47 -6.13 -7.84
C LEU A 367 9.53 -5.11 -8.50
N HIS A 368 9.75 -3.81 -8.29
CA HIS A 368 8.84 -2.77 -8.80
C HIS A 368 9.28 -2.17 -10.14
N PRO A 369 8.33 -2.03 -11.11
CA PRO A 369 7.00 -2.64 -11.13
C PRO A 369 7.05 -4.13 -11.51
N THR A 370 6.15 -4.93 -10.94
CA THR A 370 5.99 -6.33 -11.32
C THR A 370 5.48 -6.45 -12.76
N PRO A 371 5.63 -7.59 -13.47
CA PRO A 371 5.02 -7.79 -14.79
C PRO A 371 3.49 -7.73 -14.78
N ALA A 372 2.89 -7.89 -13.60
CA ALA A 372 1.45 -7.72 -13.42
C ALA A 372 1.01 -6.25 -13.53
N LEU A 373 1.95 -5.29 -13.36
CA LEU A 373 1.66 -3.84 -13.37
C LEU A 373 2.49 -3.03 -14.37
N GLY A 374 3.69 -3.51 -14.74
CA GLY A 374 4.59 -2.84 -15.68
C GLY A 374 4.58 -3.51 -17.04
N GLY A 375 5.28 -4.61 -17.16
CA GLY A 375 5.44 -5.36 -18.42
C GLY A 375 6.64 -6.28 -18.37
N LEU A 376 6.89 -6.95 -19.48
CA LEU A 376 8.01 -7.86 -19.66
C LEU A 376 8.69 -7.63 -21.02
N PRO A 377 9.99 -7.28 -21.05
CA PRO A 377 10.89 -6.97 -19.93
C PRO A 377 10.46 -5.71 -19.14
N GLN A 378 10.75 -5.68 -17.83
CA GLN A 378 10.32 -4.63 -16.90
C GLN A 378 10.67 -3.20 -17.40
N LYS A 379 11.93 -2.95 -17.75
CA LYS A 379 12.41 -1.63 -18.21
C LYS A 379 11.73 -1.17 -19.49
N MET A 380 11.53 -2.08 -20.46
CA MET A 380 10.88 -1.76 -21.73
C MET A 380 9.39 -1.51 -21.50
N GLY A 381 8.72 -2.33 -20.70
CA GLY A 381 7.33 -2.13 -20.34
C GLY A 381 7.11 -0.76 -19.70
N LEU A 382 7.95 -0.37 -18.72
CA LEU A 382 7.87 0.93 -18.07
C LEU A 382 8.10 2.10 -19.07
N ALA A 383 9.07 1.97 -19.98
CA ALA A 383 9.33 2.98 -21.00
C ALA A 383 8.14 3.16 -21.96
N ILE A 384 7.50 2.05 -22.37
CA ILE A 384 6.30 2.08 -23.23
C ILE A 384 5.13 2.72 -22.47
N ILE A 385 4.88 2.34 -21.22
CA ILE A 385 3.85 2.96 -20.38
C ILE A 385 4.07 4.48 -20.28
N ARG A 386 5.29 4.93 -19.97
CA ARG A 386 5.64 6.34 -19.88
C ARG A 386 5.38 7.11 -21.16
N MET A 387 5.64 6.50 -22.32
CA MET A 387 5.43 7.08 -23.63
C MET A 387 3.95 7.10 -24.06
N LYS A 388 3.19 6.09 -23.67
CA LYS A 388 1.84 5.85 -24.21
C LYS A 388 0.70 6.27 -23.29
N GLU A 389 0.87 6.20 -21.97
CA GLU A 389 -0.17 6.68 -21.06
C GLU A 389 -0.12 8.21 -20.94
N GLU A 390 -1.29 8.85 -20.99
CA GLU A 390 -1.45 10.31 -20.83
C GLU A 390 -1.67 10.73 -19.37
N MET A 391 -1.42 9.85 -18.41
CA MET A 391 -1.66 10.09 -16.98
C MET A 391 -0.46 9.72 -16.13
N ASP A 392 -0.30 10.41 -14.99
CA ASP A 392 0.53 9.97 -13.90
C ASP A 392 -0.26 8.96 -13.04
N ARG A 393 0.29 7.77 -12.86
CA ARG A 393 -0.30 6.76 -11.97
C ARG A 393 -0.17 7.13 -10.50
N GLY A 394 0.74 8.04 -10.15
CA GLY A 394 1.10 8.31 -8.77
C GLY A 394 1.47 7.05 -8.01
N PHE A 395 0.75 6.73 -6.94
CA PHE A 395 0.98 5.49 -6.19
C PHE A 395 0.19 4.28 -6.72
N TYR A 396 -0.69 4.45 -7.71
CA TYR A 396 -1.40 3.31 -8.29
C TYR A 396 -0.43 2.33 -8.97
N GLY A 397 -0.52 1.05 -8.58
CA GLY A 397 0.34 -0.03 -9.06
C GLY A 397 1.75 -0.03 -8.47
N ALA A 398 2.03 0.85 -7.51
CA ALA A 398 3.32 0.98 -6.84
C ALA A 398 3.34 0.33 -5.45
N PRO A 399 4.52 0.17 -4.82
CA PRO A 399 4.62 -0.37 -3.48
C PRO A 399 4.00 0.56 -2.44
N ILE A 400 3.11 0.02 -1.60
CA ILE A 400 2.55 0.65 -0.40
C ILE A 400 2.69 -0.29 0.77
N GLY A 401 3.11 0.22 1.95
CA GLY A 401 3.29 -0.64 3.11
C GLY A 401 4.10 -0.01 4.20
N TRP A 402 4.75 -0.84 4.99
CA TRP A 402 5.52 -0.41 6.14
C TRP A 402 6.85 -1.13 6.27
N VAL A 403 7.79 -0.47 6.92
CA VAL A 403 9.10 -1.02 7.26
C VAL A 403 9.54 -0.47 8.63
N ASP A 404 10.07 -1.35 9.47
CA ASP A 404 10.67 -0.97 10.76
C ASP A 404 12.15 -0.60 10.62
N LEU A 405 12.76 -0.15 11.70
CA LEU A 405 14.18 0.20 11.71
C LEU A 405 15.12 -1.02 11.61
N LYS A 406 14.64 -2.23 11.78
CA LYS A 406 15.42 -3.48 11.67
C LYS A 406 15.35 -4.09 10.27
N GLY A 407 14.52 -3.51 9.38
CA GLY A 407 14.33 -3.96 8.01
C GLY A 407 13.29 -5.07 7.86
N SER A 408 12.48 -5.34 8.90
CA SER A 408 11.25 -6.12 8.78
C SER A 408 10.11 -5.23 8.33
N GLY A 409 9.15 -5.80 7.60
CA GLY A 409 8.04 -5.03 7.07
C GLY A 409 7.19 -5.78 6.07
N GLU A 410 6.23 -5.09 5.49
CA GLU A 410 5.34 -5.66 4.47
C GLU A 410 4.90 -4.58 3.48
N PHE A 411 5.04 -4.87 2.19
CA PHE A 411 4.57 -4.05 1.08
C PHE A 411 3.60 -4.83 0.20
N ALA A 412 2.51 -4.18 -0.15
CA ALA A 412 1.55 -4.64 -1.15
C ALA A 412 1.68 -3.80 -2.44
N VAL A 413 1.12 -4.29 -3.53
CA VAL A 413 0.97 -3.54 -4.78
C VAL A 413 -0.32 -2.73 -4.72
N ALA A 414 -0.25 -1.42 -4.85
CA ALA A 414 -1.39 -0.52 -4.65
C ALA A 414 -2.39 -0.52 -5.82
N ILE A 415 -3.03 -1.66 -6.06
CA ILE A 415 -4.16 -1.80 -7.00
C ILE A 415 -5.50 -1.79 -6.26
N ARG A 416 -6.61 -1.80 -6.99
CA ARG A 416 -7.94 -1.61 -6.39
C ARG A 416 -7.92 -0.40 -5.47
N SER A 417 -7.49 0.72 -6.00
CA SER A 417 -7.16 1.91 -5.22
C SER A 417 -7.73 3.18 -5.83
N GLY A 418 -7.78 4.22 -5.03
CA GLY A 418 -8.24 5.54 -5.43
C GLY A 418 -7.57 6.65 -4.65
N LEU A 419 -7.58 7.83 -5.23
CA LEU A 419 -7.14 9.07 -4.63
C LEU A 419 -8.33 10.03 -4.52
N ILE A 420 -8.59 10.55 -3.34
CA ILE A 420 -9.53 11.64 -3.12
C ILE A 420 -8.75 12.90 -2.73
N VAL A 421 -9.08 14.01 -3.34
CA VAL A 421 -8.58 15.35 -2.97
C VAL A 421 -9.82 16.25 -2.81
N ASP A 422 -10.12 16.65 -1.59
CA ASP A 422 -11.32 17.41 -1.25
C ASP A 422 -12.64 16.71 -1.68
N SER A 423 -13.32 17.23 -2.71
CA SER A 423 -14.55 16.68 -3.28
C SER A 423 -14.36 16.02 -4.66
N GLN A 424 -13.11 15.81 -5.06
CA GLN A 424 -12.78 15.15 -6.33
C GLN A 424 -12.06 13.83 -6.05
N GLY A 425 -12.24 12.85 -6.92
CA GLY A 425 -11.59 11.57 -6.81
C GLY A 425 -11.13 11.00 -8.15
N LEU A 426 -10.15 10.13 -8.05
CA LEU A 426 -9.65 9.30 -9.14
C LEU A 426 -9.61 7.86 -8.65
N ILE A 427 -10.13 6.94 -9.44
CA ILE A 427 -9.91 5.51 -9.26
C ILE A 427 -9.24 4.94 -10.50
N TYR A 428 -8.47 3.88 -10.33
CA TYR A 428 -7.59 3.35 -11.36
C TYR A 428 -7.87 1.86 -11.62
N ALA A 429 -7.69 1.46 -12.87
CA ALA A 429 -7.72 0.06 -13.28
C ALA A 429 -6.74 -0.17 -14.43
N GLY A 430 -6.15 -1.36 -14.51
CA GLY A 430 -5.23 -1.74 -15.58
C GLY A 430 -5.39 -3.22 -15.95
N CYS A 431 -4.94 -3.56 -17.14
CA CYS A 431 -4.89 -4.93 -17.65
C CYS A 431 -3.60 -5.19 -18.42
N GLY A 432 -3.21 -6.46 -18.52
CA GLY A 432 -2.01 -6.89 -19.22
C GLY A 432 -2.29 -7.09 -20.71
N ILE A 433 -1.63 -6.32 -21.56
CA ILE A 433 -1.69 -6.45 -23.01
C ILE A 433 -0.61 -7.43 -23.46
N VAL A 434 -1.01 -8.46 -24.18
CA VAL A 434 -0.16 -9.48 -24.83
C VAL A 434 -0.52 -9.60 -26.31
N GLY A 435 0.25 -10.35 -27.11
CA GLY A 435 0.07 -10.42 -28.55
C GLY A 435 -1.30 -10.95 -29.04
N ASP A 436 -1.97 -11.77 -28.23
CA ASP A 436 -3.31 -12.33 -28.48
C ASP A 436 -4.43 -11.58 -27.73
N SER A 437 -4.16 -10.41 -27.15
CA SER A 437 -5.17 -9.55 -26.53
C SER A 437 -6.14 -8.96 -27.54
N VAL A 438 -7.37 -8.71 -27.11
CA VAL A 438 -8.41 -8.00 -27.88
C VAL A 438 -8.76 -6.69 -27.17
N PRO A 439 -8.51 -5.50 -27.75
CA PRO A 439 -8.64 -4.21 -27.05
C PRO A 439 -9.99 -3.98 -26.36
N LYS A 440 -11.09 -4.45 -26.97
CA LYS A 440 -12.43 -4.33 -26.36
C LYS A 440 -12.64 -5.22 -25.14
N GLU A 441 -12.04 -6.41 -25.13
CA GLU A 441 -12.08 -7.32 -23.97
C GLU A 441 -11.25 -6.74 -22.82
N GLU A 442 -10.06 -6.21 -23.12
CA GLU A 442 -9.20 -5.56 -22.13
C GLU A 442 -9.87 -4.30 -21.53
N LEU A 443 -10.60 -3.53 -22.35
CA LEU A 443 -11.41 -2.42 -21.87
C LEU A 443 -12.51 -2.90 -20.91
N GLN A 444 -13.18 -4.01 -21.22
CA GLN A 444 -14.20 -4.60 -20.35
C GLN A 444 -13.60 -5.12 -19.05
N GLU A 445 -12.45 -5.76 -19.10
CA GLU A 445 -11.71 -6.21 -17.91
C GLU A 445 -11.42 -5.05 -16.96
N THR A 446 -10.92 -3.92 -17.48
CA THR A 446 -10.70 -2.73 -16.65
C THR A 446 -11.99 -2.14 -16.09
N ALA A 447 -13.12 -2.23 -16.80
CA ALA A 447 -14.42 -1.78 -16.30
C ALA A 447 -14.87 -2.59 -15.07
N VAL A 448 -14.67 -3.91 -15.08
CA VAL A 448 -14.91 -4.76 -13.91
C VAL A 448 -13.99 -4.37 -12.75
N LYS A 449 -12.73 -4.07 -13.02
CA LYS A 449 -11.71 -3.68 -12.01
C LYS A 449 -11.98 -2.33 -11.34
N PHE A 450 -12.82 -1.46 -11.89
CA PHE A 450 -13.29 -0.24 -11.20
C PHE A 450 -14.36 -0.50 -10.15
N GLN A 451 -15.15 -1.58 -10.28
CA GLN A 451 -16.32 -1.85 -9.47
C GLN A 451 -16.04 -1.86 -7.94
N PRO A 452 -14.95 -2.49 -7.45
CA PRO A 452 -14.66 -2.49 -6.02
C PRO A 452 -14.58 -1.08 -5.42
N MET A 453 -13.87 -0.17 -6.07
CA MET A 453 -13.70 1.19 -5.56
C MET A 453 -14.93 2.07 -5.79
N LEU A 454 -15.68 1.86 -6.85
CA LEU A 454 -17.00 2.51 -7.03
C LEU A 454 -17.96 2.13 -5.89
N ARG A 455 -17.97 0.86 -5.47
CA ARG A 455 -18.80 0.40 -4.34
C ARG A 455 -18.37 1.03 -3.02
N VAL A 456 -17.06 1.08 -2.74
CA VAL A 456 -16.52 1.74 -1.55
C VAL A 456 -16.95 3.21 -1.47
N LEU A 457 -17.02 3.89 -2.62
CA LEU A 457 -17.33 5.30 -2.74
C LEU A 457 -18.82 5.61 -2.97
N GLY A 458 -19.69 4.60 -2.90
CA GLY A 458 -21.15 4.76 -3.02
C GLY A 458 -21.67 4.93 -4.45
N GLY A 459 -20.86 4.65 -5.47
CA GLY A 459 -21.23 4.71 -6.88
C GLY A 459 -22.08 3.52 -7.36
N ILE A 460 -22.13 2.46 -6.57
CA ILE A 460 -22.95 1.27 -6.83
C ILE A 460 -23.72 0.96 -5.55
N LYS A 461 -25.03 0.71 -5.66
CA LYS A 461 -25.83 0.25 -4.51
C LYS A 461 -25.31 -1.10 -4.01
N LYS A 462 -25.25 -1.24 -2.70
CA LYS A 462 -24.82 -2.48 -2.01
C LYS A 462 -25.67 -3.67 -2.41
#